data_8bbcaaa37069bad4538fa1488e7e233b
#
_entry.id   8bbcaaa37069bad4538fa1488e7e233b
#
_cell.length_a   1.000
_cell.length_b   1.000
_cell.length_c   1.000
_cell.angle_alpha   90.00
_cell.angle_beta   90.00
_cell.angle_gamma   90.00
#
_symmetry.space_group_name_H-M   'P 1'
#
loop_
_entity.id
_entity.type
_entity.pdbx_description
1 polymer ?
#
loop_
_entity_poly.entity_id
_entity_poly.type
_entity_poly.pdbx_seq_one_letter_code
_entity_poly.pdbx_strand_id
1 'polypeptide(L)'
;MPLDNSVQILKKHSLFENLSEDVLKHMEKLLIHTNYKTGDYIFHEGDRGDEIYFLTSGIVDINTENKQGEIIELTSLNEGDVFGEMAILTEMPRTANALSKSDSSLLSLKKKDFDLVVAKYSSVSLALCRMLSEKLSAADNLLTEKKLNKNVLLITPLNDESHIQHFVDYLKKISSRDVVILEDIIATEVIEQNKLYQNKLFLILDKDNSLEALADNVINFLDQQPGHIFIKDSSSIEHIERAARIVSDKTIGVALSSGTAPGLAHLGVMKVFIENNIPLDYITGTSGGSIYGSGFAFGYSFEEIYKVFSTIYKKPLYHLYDFSFKFIGLFKGMKLLSKTVVKLLGNKNIEDSIIPFAAVATDLITGKEIVHNSGNLINAIRSSMSIPIMFTPVVFKNKLLVDGVVTTPIPIGVLEQENIDIKIGVYVQALDDVSDKKFNFMSVFHRARNISADFIADSSIERADVILKPKMEGLQMFEYNRIDEIIKSGEDAAYKALPRIRRLLYGKGYASMEV
;
A
#
# COMPACT_ATOMS: atom_id res chain seq x y z
N MET A 1 -30.79 -38.05 15.28
CA MET A 1 -30.51 -37.34 16.53
C MET A 1 -31.73 -36.55 16.94
N PRO A 2 -32.08 -36.41 18.23
CA PRO A 2 -33.19 -35.57 18.66
C PRO A 2 -32.88 -34.10 18.28
N LEU A 3 -33.87 -33.38 17.76
CA LEU A 3 -33.83 -31.98 17.30
C LEU A 3 -33.22 -30.96 18.28
N ASP A 4 -33.25 -31.27 19.59
CA ASP A 4 -32.72 -30.38 20.64
C ASP A 4 -31.17 -30.31 20.69
N ASN A 5 -30.48 -31.29 20.11
CA ASN A 5 -29.02 -31.39 20.18
C ASN A 5 -28.33 -30.58 19.07
N SER A 6 -28.95 -30.45 17.91
CA SER A 6 -28.36 -29.74 16.74
C SER A 6 -28.32 -28.22 16.95
N VAL A 7 -29.37 -27.65 17.56
CA VAL A 7 -29.42 -26.20 17.88
C VAL A 7 -28.36 -25.86 18.94
N GLN A 8 -28.13 -26.77 19.93
CA GLN A 8 -27.07 -26.55 20.92
C GLN A 8 -25.66 -26.64 20.31
N ILE A 9 -25.46 -27.52 19.32
CA ILE A 9 -24.22 -27.62 18.57
C ILE A 9 -23.98 -26.33 17.78
N LEU A 10 -25.01 -25.81 17.08
CA LEU A 10 -24.90 -24.55 16.35
C LEU A 10 -24.53 -23.36 17.26
N LYS A 11 -25.08 -23.28 18.45
CA LYS A 11 -24.77 -22.22 19.43
C LYS A 11 -23.30 -22.20 19.89
N LYS A 12 -22.56 -23.30 19.72
CA LYS A 12 -21.13 -23.34 20.03
C LYS A 12 -20.26 -22.64 18.98
N HIS A 13 -20.78 -22.42 17.78
CA HIS A 13 -20.04 -21.71 16.72
C HIS A 13 -20.18 -20.21 16.89
N SER A 14 -19.08 -19.47 16.78
CA SER A 14 -19.02 -18.02 16.93
C SER A 14 -20.02 -17.27 16.02
N LEU A 15 -20.28 -17.80 14.83
CA LEU A 15 -21.26 -17.26 13.90
C LEU A 15 -22.70 -17.32 14.45
N PHE A 16 -23.04 -18.30 15.27
CA PHE A 16 -24.40 -18.57 15.69
C PHE A 16 -24.70 -18.24 17.16
N GLU A 17 -23.67 -17.96 17.96
CA GLU A 17 -23.75 -17.73 19.40
C GLU A 17 -24.81 -16.70 19.79
N ASN A 18 -24.93 -15.63 19.02
CA ASN A 18 -25.82 -14.49 19.30
C ASN A 18 -27.12 -14.50 18.46
N LEU A 19 -27.43 -15.60 17.75
CA LEU A 19 -28.66 -15.70 16.96
C LEU A 19 -29.84 -16.20 17.81
N SER A 20 -31.05 -15.73 17.47
CA SER A 20 -32.28 -16.18 18.12
C SER A 20 -32.59 -17.64 17.78
N GLU A 21 -33.29 -18.32 18.68
CA GLU A 21 -33.68 -19.73 18.48
C GLU A 21 -34.49 -19.97 17.21
N ASP A 22 -35.32 -19.02 16.82
CA ASP A 22 -36.11 -19.13 15.57
C ASP A 22 -35.24 -19.14 14.33
N VAL A 23 -34.16 -18.35 14.32
CA VAL A 23 -33.17 -18.34 13.24
C VAL A 23 -32.42 -19.67 13.21
N LEU A 24 -31.94 -20.15 14.36
CA LEU A 24 -31.23 -21.41 14.48
C LEU A 24 -32.08 -22.62 14.05
N LYS A 25 -33.33 -22.67 14.44
CA LYS A 25 -34.28 -23.72 14.01
C LYS A 25 -34.60 -23.67 12.52
N HIS A 26 -34.54 -22.46 11.92
CA HIS A 26 -34.70 -22.33 10.46
C HIS A 26 -33.45 -22.82 9.74
N MET A 27 -32.27 -22.47 10.22
CA MET A 27 -30.98 -22.89 9.62
C MET A 27 -30.78 -24.41 9.74
N GLU A 28 -31.10 -24.99 10.88
CA GLU A 28 -30.99 -26.42 11.13
C GLU A 28 -31.66 -27.29 10.03
N LYS A 29 -32.80 -26.84 9.51
CA LYS A 29 -33.53 -27.54 8.44
C LYS A 29 -32.82 -27.51 7.09
N LEU A 30 -31.85 -26.60 6.92
CA LEU A 30 -31.12 -26.38 5.67
C LEU A 30 -29.72 -27.00 5.71
N LEU A 31 -29.25 -27.37 6.90
CA LEU A 31 -27.92 -27.93 7.11
C LEU A 31 -27.83 -29.40 6.71
N ILE A 32 -26.73 -29.78 6.08
CA ILE A 32 -26.41 -31.14 5.69
C ILE A 32 -25.28 -31.65 6.59
N HIS A 33 -25.48 -32.79 7.20
CA HIS A 33 -24.48 -33.42 8.06
C HIS A 33 -23.61 -34.39 7.26
N THR A 34 -22.28 -34.23 7.31
CA THR A 34 -21.33 -35.08 6.61
C THR A 34 -20.16 -35.45 7.53
N ASN A 35 -19.72 -36.74 7.45
CA ASN A 35 -18.55 -37.21 8.18
C ASN A 35 -17.42 -37.51 7.21
N TYR A 36 -16.21 -37.13 7.61
CA TYR A 36 -14.97 -37.38 6.90
C TYR A 36 -14.01 -38.18 7.73
N LYS A 37 -13.27 -39.08 7.09
CA LYS A 37 -12.22 -39.86 7.74
C LYS A 37 -10.91 -39.10 7.73
N THR A 38 -10.02 -39.48 8.64
CA THR A 38 -8.64 -38.97 8.64
C THR A 38 -8.00 -39.17 7.24
N GLY A 39 -7.51 -38.10 6.65
CA GLY A 39 -6.90 -38.09 5.32
C GLY A 39 -7.86 -37.77 4.17
N ASP A 40 -9.17 -37.63 4.41
CA ASP A 40 -10.11 -37.23 3.37
C ASP A 40 -10.01 -35.72 3.08
N TYR A 41 -10.00 -35.35 1.79
CA TYR A 41 -10.17 -33.95 1.38
C TYR A 41 -11.66 -33.59 1.38
N ILE A 42 -11.98 -32.45 2.03
CA ILE A 42 -13.33 -31.87 2.02
C ILE A 42 -13.53 -31.11 0.73
N PHE A 43 -12.52 -30.39 0.28
CA PHE A 43 -12.41 -29.75 -1.03
C PHE A 43 -10.94 -29.45 -1.38
N HIS A 44 -10.65 -29.23 -2.65
CA HIS A 44 -9.34 -28.84 -3.15
C HIS A 44 -9.28 -27.35 -3.52
N GLU A 45 -8.07 -26.80 -3.46
CA GLU A 45 -7.78 -25.48 -4.03
C GLU A 45 -8.16 -25.43 -5.51
N GLY A 46 -8.82 -24.33 -5.95
CA GLY A 46 -9.32 -24.19 -7.30
C GLY A 46 -10.71 -24.76 -7.55
N ASP A 47 -11.27 -25.58 -6.64
CA ASP A 47 -12.62 -26.09 -6.75
C ASP A 47 -13.66 -24.96 -6.73
N ARG A 48 -14.81 -25.20 -7.36
CA ARG A 48 -15.95 -24.29 -7.21
C ARG A 48 -16.53 -24.40 -5.80
N GLY A 49 -16.55 -23.29 -5.06
CA GLY A 49 -17.07 -23.25 -3.72
C GLY A 49 -18.55 -22.87 -3.66
N ASP A 50 -19.43 -23.84 -3.41
CA ASP A 50 -20.87 -23.64 -3.29
C ASP A 50 -21.45 -24.04 -1.92
N GLU A 51 -20.59 -24.36 -0.94
CA GLU A 51 -20.96 -24.69 0.43
C GLU A 51 -20.02 -24.01 1.44
N ILE A 52 -20.59 -23.62 2.59
CA ILE A 52 -19.87 -23.20 3.80
C ILE A 52 -19.95 -24.33 4.82
N TYR A 53 -18.89 -24.53 5.58
CA TYR A 53 -18.74 -25.65 6.50
C TYR A 53 -18.57 -25.18 7.94
N PHE A 54 -19.16 -25.93 8.86
CA PHE A 54 -19.11 -25.72 10.31
C PHE A 54 -18.57 -27.02 10.94
N LEU A 55 -17.41 -26.95 11.59
CA LEU A 55 -16.75 -28.11 12.19
C LEU A 55 -17.37 -28.40 13.54
N THR A 56 -18.07 -29.55 13.64
CA THR A 56 -18.78 -29.99 14.87
C THR A 56 -17.97 -30.94 15.74
N SER A 57 -16.98 -31.63 15.15
CA SER A 57 -15.98 -32.42 15.87
C SER A 57 -14.82 -32.77 14.94
N GLY A 58 -13.64 -33.02 15.50
CA GLY A 58 -12.44 -33.38 14.77
C GLY A 58 -11.51 -32.17 14.51
N ILE A 59 -10.55 -32.34 13.60
CA ILE A 59 -9.57 -31.33 13.22
C ILE A 59 -9.48 -31.29 11.68
N VAL A 60 -9.52 -30.11 11.10
CA VAL A 60 -9.36 -29.87 9.65
C VAL A 60 -8.18 -28.95 9.40
N ASP A 61 -7.22 -29.38 8.59
CA ASP A 61 -6.10 -28.57 8.17
C ASP A 61 -6.44 -27.84 6.87
N ILE A 62 -6.20 -26.54 6.86
CA ILE A 62 -6.25 -25.71 5.65
C ILE A 62 -4.81 -25.57 5.14
N ASN A 63 -4.57 -26.01 3.92
CA ASN A 63 -3.24 -25.99 3.32
C ASN A 63 -3.28 -25.58 1.84
N THR A 64 -2.12 -25.22 1.29
CA THR A 64 -1.92 -24.91 -0.12
C THR A 64 -0.63 -25.55 -0.63
N GLU A 65 -0.46 -25.64 -1.92
CA GLU A 65 0.75 -26.17 -2.53
C GLU A 65 1.59 -25.02 -3.12
N ASN A 66 2.88 -24.97 -2.78
CA ASN A 66 3.78 -23.99 -3.36
C ASN A 66 4.17 -24.37 -4.81
N LYS A 67 4.88 -23.48 -5.50
CA LYS A 67 5.34 -23.71 -6.88
C LYS A 67 6.31 -24.90 -7.04
N GLN A 68 6.86 -25.42 -5.94
CA GLN A 68 7.74 -26.57 -5.88
C GLN A 68 7.01 -27.89 -5.56
N GLY A 69 5.67 -27.85 -5.34
CA GLY A 69 4.86 -29.02 -5.00
C GLY A 69 4.89 -29.39 -3.51
N GLU A 70 5.35 -28.49 -2.64
CA GLU A 70 5.38 -28.71 -1.20
C GLU A 70 4.10 -28.19 -0.55
N ILE A 71 3.53 -28.98 0.37
CA ILE A 71 2.32 -28.59 1.12
C ILE A 71 2.70 -27.61 2.22
N ILE A 72 2.09 -26.42 2.18
CA ILE A 72 2.21 -25.39 3.22
C ILE A 72 0.93 -25.40 4.04
N GLU A 73 1.01 -25.75 5.31
CA GLU A 73 -0.09 -25.65 6.26
C GLU A 73 -0.33 -24.17 6.60
N LEU A 74 -1.56 -23.68 6.33
CA LEU A 74 -1.96 -22.31 6.61
C LEU A 74 -2.54 -22.17 8.03
N THR A 75 -3.41 -23.11 8.41
CA THR A 75 -4.04 -23.16 9.75
C THR A 75 -4.69 -24.51 10.00
N SER A 76 -4.79 -24.90 11.28
CA SER A 76 -5.61 -26.03 11.75
C SER A 76 -6.88 -25.52 12.42
N LEU A 77 -8.02 -26.04 12.00
CA LEU A 77 -9.35 -25.71 12.51
C LEU A 77 -9.84 -26.75 13.50
N ASN A 78 -10.54 -26.28 14.52
CA ASN A 78 -11.06 -27.10 15.62
C ASN A 78 -12.59 -27.02 15.70
N GLU A 79 -13.19 -27.83 16.60
CA GLU A 79 -14.63 -27.77 16.88
C GLU A 79 -15.08 -26.32 17.15
N GLY A 80 -16.10 -25.85 16.43
CA GLY A 80 -16.63 -24.50 16.52
C GLY A 80 -16.15 -23.58 15.42
N ASP A 81 -15.17 -23.99 14.60
CA ASP A 81 -14.67 -23.17 13.50
C ASP A 81 -15.54 -23.28 12.24
N VAL A 82 -15.50 -22.19 11.44
CA VAL A 82 -16.23 -22.03 10.17
C VAL A 82 -15.22 -21.84 9.06
N PHE A 83 -15.39 -22.53 7.92
CA PHE A 83 -14.50 -22.43 6.78
C PHE A 83 -15.23 -22.60 5.44
N GLY A 84 -14.54 -22.26 4.35
CA GLY A 84 -15.11 -22.26 3.02
C GLY A 84 -16.03 -21.06 2.72
N GLU A 85 -16.15 -20.11 3.66
CA GLU A 85 -16.93 -18.88 3.53
C GLU A 85 -16.40 -17.97 2.43
N MET A 86 -15.07 -17.93 2.20
CA MET A 86 -14.45 -17.04 1.24
C MET A 86 -14.99 -17.25 -0.18
N ALA A 87 -15.07 -18.50 -0.62
CA ALA A 87 -15.56 -18.82 -1.97
C ALA A 87 -17.04 -18.47 -2.16
N ILE A 88 -17.86 -18.58 -1.11
CA ILE A 88 -19.28 -18.21 -1.15
C ILE A 88 -19.45 -16.68 -1.21
N LEU A 89 -18.69 -15.95 -0.39
CA LEU A 89 -18.81 -14.50 -0.28
C LEU A 89 -18.21 -13.74 -1.47
N THR A 90 -17.11 -14.26 -2.03
CA THR A 90 -16.38 -13.62 -3.14
C THR A 90 -16.75 -14.15 -4.53
N GLU A 91 -17.47 -15.28 -4.60
CA GLU A 91 -17.78 -16.04 -5.83
C GLU A 91 -16.51 -16.51 -6.58
N MET A 92 -15.37 -16.55 -5.88
CA MET A 92 -14.09 -17.04 -6.40
C MET A 92 -13.96 -18.55 -6.11
N PRO A 93 -13.11 -19.29 -6.85
CA PRO A 93 -12.74 -20.66 -6.51
C PRO A 93 -12.16 -20.78 -5.11
N ARG A 94 -12.13 -22.00 -4.54
CA ARG A 94 -11.46 -22.29 -3.26
C ARG A 94 -10.02 -21.81 -3.30
N THR A 95 -9.61 -21.08 -2.27
CA THR A 95 -8.28 -20.47 -2.18
C THR A 95 -7.24 -21.36 -1.49
N ALA A 96 -7.66 -22.52 -0.97
CA ALA A 96 -6.81 -23.51 -0.30
C ALA A 96 -7.51 -24.87 -0.30
N ASN A 97 -6.76 -25.94 0.03
CA ASN A 97 -7.31 -27.27 0.32
C ASN A 97 -7.83 -27.32 1.75
N ALA A 98 -8.85 -28.15 2.01
CA ALA A 98 -9.29 -28.52 3.34
C ALA A 98 -9.17 -30.04 3.52
N LEU A 99 -8.30 -30.47 4.46
CA LEU A 99 -7.97 -31.86 4.71
C LEU A 99 -8.41 -32.26 6.13
N SER A 100 -9.13 -33.34 6.28
CA SER A 100 -9.51 -33.93 7.58
C SER A 100 -8.28 -34.55 8.24
N LYS A 101 -7.74 -33.91 9.29
CA LYS A 101 -6.55 -34.39 10.03
C LYS A 101 -6.90 -35.47 11.03
N SER A 102 -8.14 -35.51 11.48
CA SER A 102 -8.72 -36.58 12.31
C SER A 102 -10.12 -36.91 11.80
N ASP A 103 -10.73 -38.01 12.23
CA ASP A 103 -12.14 -38.29 11.94
C ASP A 103 -12.99 -37.06 12.33
N SER A 104 -13.65 -36.44 11.37
CA SER A 104 -14.31 -35.13 11.53
C SER A 104 -15.77 -35.19 11.14
N SER A 105 -16.60 -34.47 11.86
CA SER A 105 -18.02 -34.25 11.53
C SER A 105 -18.25 -32.80 11.19
N LEU A 106 -18.94 -32.56 10.08
CA LEU A 106 -19.23 -31.23 9.54
C LEU A 106 -20.72 -31.02 9.32
N LEU A 107 -21.17 -29.81 9.53
CA LEU A 107 -22.42 -29.30 8.97
C LEU A 107 -22.08 -28.43 7.76
N SER A 108 -22.78 -28.60 6.65
CA SER A 108 -22.63 -27.71 5.49
C SER A 108 -23.93 -27.00 5.16
N LEU A 109 -23.81 -25.78 4.59
CA LEU A 109 -24.92 -24.99 4.09
C LEU A 109 -24.61 -24.58 2.65
N LYS A 110 -25.51 -24.89 1.72
CA LYS A 110 -25.35 -24.52 0.32
C LYS A 110 -25.48 -23.01 0.12
N LYS A 111 -24.72 -22.46 -0.84
CA LYS A 111 -24.74 -21.03 -1.19
C LYS A 111 -26.16 -20.48 -1.36
N LYS A 112 -27.02 -21.19 -2.09
CA LYS A 112 -28.40 -20.77 -2.33
C LYS A 112 -29.18 -20.57 -1.02
N ASP A 113 -29.02 -21.47 -0.07
CA ASP A 113 -29.73 -21.42 1.20
C ASP A 113 -29.08 -20.40 2.14
N PHE A 114 -27.75 -20.26 2.08
CA PHE A 114 -26.99 -19.23 2.76
C PHE A 114 -27.46 -17.84 2.34
N ASP A 115 -27.55 -17.55 1.03
CA ASP A 115 -28.01 -16.27 0.50
C ASP A 115 -29.43 -15.93 0.97
N LEU A 116 -30.33 -16.93 1.00
CA LEU A 116 -31.69 -16.75 1.53
C LEU A 116 -31.73 -16.42 3.02
N VAL A 117 -30.88 -17.09 3.82
CA VAL A 117 -30.78 -16.85 5.27
C VAL A 117 -30.21 -15.46 5.53
N VAL A 118 -29.13 -15.07 4.86
CA VAL A 118 -28.52 -13.74 4.99
C VAL A 118 -29.48 -12.64 4.57
N ALA A 119 -30.22 -12.83 3.46
CA ALA A 119 -31.20 -11.85 3.00
C ALA A 119 -32.40 -11.70 3.97
N LYS A 120 -32.79 -12.80 4.63
CA LYS A 120 -33.97 -12.84 5.50
C LYS A 120 -33.65 -12.33 6.92
N TYR A 121 -32.45 -12.58 7.43
CA TYR A 121 -32.09 -12.32 8.82
C TYR A 121 -30.87 -11.41 8.92
N SER A 122 -31.09 -10.13 9.19
CA SER A 122 -30.01 -9.14 9.35
C SER A 122 -29.03 -9.47 10.49
N SER A 123 -29.48 -10.23 11.49
CA SER A 123 -28.63 -10.74 12.58
C SER A 123 -27.54 -11.69 12.07
N VAL A 124 -27.82 -12.49 11.02
CA VAL A 124 -26.83 -13.39 10.38
C VAL A 124 -25.77 -12.57 9.64
N SER A 125 -26.19 -11.52 8.89
CA SER A 125 -25.26 -10.60 8.22
C SER A 125 -24.32 -9.92 9.22
N LEU A 126 -24.85 -9.47 10.35
CA LEU A 126 -24.06 -8.83 11.40
C LEU A 126 -23.08 -9.82 12.07
N ALA A 127 -23.51 -11.07 12.30
CA ALA A 127 -22.65 -12.11 12.85
C ALA A 127 -21.50 -12.47 11.88
N LEU A 128 -21.78 -12.54 10.57
CA LEU A 128 -20.76 -12.71 9.53
C LEU A 128 -19.75 -11.57 9.52
N CYS A 129 -20.20 -10.32 9.59
CA CYS A 129 -19.32 -9.17 9.66
C CYS A 129 -18.38 -9.22 10.88
N ARG A 130 -18.90 -9.63 12.05
CA ARG A 130 -18.09 -9.80 13.26
C ARG A 130 -17.05 -10.92 13.09
N MET A 131 -17.45 -12.09 12.64
CA MET A 131 -16.55 -13.21 12.39
C MET A 131 -15.43 -12.85 11.40
N LEU A 132 -15.76 -12.17 10.30
CA LEU A 132 -14.76 -11.71 9.32
C LEU A 132 -13.83 -10.65 9.91
N SER A 133 -14.35 -9.74 10.75
CA SER A 133 -13.55 -8.74 11.46
C SER A 133 -12.59 -9.39 12.45
N GLU A 134 -13.02 -10.42 13.18
CA GLU A 134 -12.18 -11.19 14.11
C GLU A 134 -11.10 -11.96 13.37
N LYS A 135 -11.43 -12.63 12.26
CA LYS A 135 -10.45 -13.32 11.39
C LYS A 135 -9.44 -12.35 10.81
N LEU A 136 -9.88 -11.17 10.36
CA LEU A 136 -8.99 -10.13 9.84
C LEU A 136 -8.05 -9.60 10.94
N SER A 137 -8.58 -9.31 12.13
CA SER A 137 -7.77 -8.88 13.28
C SER A 137 -6.77 -9.94 13.72
N ALA A 138 -7.13 -11.22 13.68
CA ALA A 138 -6.22 -12.33 13.97
C ALA A 138 -5.13 -12.45 12.89
N ALA A 139 -5.46 -12.26 11.62
CA ALA A 139 -4.50 -12.22 10.52
C ALA A 139 -3.56 -11.03 10.63
N ASP A 140 -4.08 -9.84 10.99
CA ASP A 140 -3.27 -8.63 11.24
C ASP A 140 -2.34 -8.82 12.43
N ASN A 141 -2.79 -9.49 13.50
CA ASN A 141 -1.95 -9.82 14.65
C ASN A 141 -0.84 -10.82 14.27
N LEU A 142 -1.15 -11.86 13.47
CA LEU A 142 -0.14 -12.79 12.95
C LEU A 142 0.87 -12.11 12.02
N LEU A 143 0.43 -11.16 11.19
CA LEU A 143 1.32 -10.35 10.35
C LEU A 143 2.16 -9.41 11.22
N THR A 144 1.59 -8.87 12.29
CA THR A 144 2.29 -8.01 13.26
C THR A 144 3.28 -8.84 14.08
N GLU A 145 2.94 -10.05 14.51
CA GLU A 145 3.86 -10.98 15.17
C GLU A 145 4.99 -11.44 14.23
N LYS A 146 4.71 -11.70 12.95
CA LYS A 146 5.75 -11.97 11.95
C LYS A 146 6.66 -10.77 11.71
N LYS A 147 6.14 -9.51 11.77
CA LYS A 147 6.94 -8.29 11.73
C LYS A 147 7.77 -8.11 13.02
N LEU A 148 7.23 -8.49 14.17
CA LEU A 148 7.90 -8.36 15.48
C LEU A 148 9.06 -9.36 15.68
N ASN A 149 9.12 -10.45 14.91
CA ASN A 149 10.14 -11.50 15.04
C ASN A 149 11.39 -11.30 14.18
N LYS A 150 11.55 -10.15 13.52
CA LYS A 150 12.79 -9.81 12.81
C LYS A 150 13.77 -9.16 13.80
N ASN A 151 14.46 -9.98 14.57
CA ASN A 151 15.31 -9.52 15.66
C ASN A 151 16.81 -9.56 15.34
N VAL A 152 17.21 -10.26 14.29
CA VAL A 152 18.63 -10.43 13.93
C VAL A 152 18.92 -9.73 12.61
N LEU A 153 19.82 -8.75 12.65
CA LEU A 153 20.29 -7.98 11.52
C LEU A 153 21.77 -8.25 11.30
N LEU A 154 22.08 -8.77 10.13
CA LEU A 154 23.46 -8.97 9.71
C LEU A 154 23.90 -7.79 8.84
N ILE A 155 25.08 -7.23 9.13
CA ILE A 155 25.73 -6.23 8.29
C ILE A 155 26.96 -6.85 7.68
N THR A 156 27.01 -6.96 6.35
CA THR A 156 28.22 -7.33 5.63
C THR A 156 29.23 -6.17 5.63
N PRO A 157 30.56 -6.45 5.49
CA PRO A 157 31.58 -5.51 5.85
C PRO A 157 31.45 -4.17 5.12
N LEU A 158 31.45 -3.11 5.89
CA LEU A 158 31.72 -1.75 5.45
C LEU A 158 33.23 -1.51 5.57
N ASN A 159 33.80 -0.93 4.53
CA ASN A 159 35.22 -0.51 4.56
C ASN A 159 35.49 0.69 5.46
N ASP A 160 34.44 1.26 6.10
CA ASP A 160 34.53 2.46 6.91
C ASP A 160 33.72 2.33 8.20
N GLU A 161 34.43 2.24 9.33
CA GLU A 161 33.85 2.15 10.68
C GLU A 161 32.95 3.34 11.03
N SER A 162 33.19 4.52 10.44
CA SER A 162 32.39 5.72 10.71
C SER A 162 30.95 5.58 10.22
N HIS A 163 30.74 4.87 9.11
CA HIS A 163 29.42 4.61 8.55
C HIS A 163 28.64 3.59 9.38
N ILE A 164 29.32 2.59 9.93
CA ILE A 164 28.71 1.62 10.87
C ILE A 164 28.23 2.36 12.11
N GLN A 165 29.08 3.22 12.69
CA GLN A 165 28.72 3.98 13.86
C GLN A 165 27.53 4.90 13.59
N HIS A 166 27.51 5.59 12.45
CA HIS A 166 26.38 6.43 12.05
C HIS A 166 25.07 5.63 11.91
N PHE A 167 25.14 4.46 11.27
CA PHE A 167 23.99 3.56 11.15
C PHE A 167 23.43 3.15 12.52
N VAL A 168 24.30 2.72 13.43
CA VAL A 168 23.94 2.31 14.79
C VAL A 168 23.30 3.46 15.57
N ASP A 169 23.88 4.64 15.52
CA ASP A 169 23.39 5.80 16.25
C ASP A 169 22.02 6.26 15.71
N TYR A 170 21.83 6.24 14.38
CA TYR A 170 20.56 6.55 13.76
C TYR A 170 19.51 5.47 14.08
N LEU A 171 19.89 4.18 14.01
CA LEU A 171 19.02 3.05 14.35
C LEU A 171 18.53 3.14 15.81
N LYS A 172 19.42 3.44 16.78
CA LYS A 172 19.05 3.66 18.18
C LYS A 172 18.08 4.82 18.36
N LYS A 173 18.20 5.85 17.53
CA LYS A 173 17.34 7.04 17.58
C LYS A 173 15.90 6.75 17.12
N ILE A 174 15.72 5.91 16.08
CA ILE A 174 14.42 5.66 15.46
C ILE A 174 13.75 4.37 15.92
N SER A 175 14.52 3.36 16.34
CA SER A 175 13.99 2.06 16.74
C SER A 175 13.22 2.18 18.06
N SER A 176 12.05 1.53 18.12
CA SER A 176 11.30 1.33 19.38
C SER A 176 11.84 0.16 20.20
N ARG A 177 12.82 -0.59 19.68
CA ARG A 177 13.45 -1.75 20.29
C ARG A 177 14.84 -1.39 20.81
N ASP A 178 15.29 -2.09 21.86
CA ASP A 178 16.66 -1.98 22.34
C ASP A 178 17.62 -2.55 21.30
N VAL A 179 18.54 -1.75 20.79
CA VAL A 179 19.56 -2.15 19.83
C VAL A 179 20.78 -2.68 20.57
N VAL A 180 21.08 -3.96 20.37
CA VAL A 180 22.23 -4.66 20.95
C VAL A 180 23.21 -5.00 19.83
N ILE A 181 24.46 -4.52 19.95
CA ILE A 181 25.53 -4.83 19.02
C ILE A 181 26.25 -6.07 19.53
N LEU A 182 26.44 -7.05 18.66
CA LEU A 182 27.14 -8.28 18.95
C LEU A 182 28.36 -8.36 18.04
N GLU A 183 29.53 -8.39 18.65
CA GLU A 183 30.82 -8.60 17.96
C GLU A 183 31.30 -10.03 18.27
N ASP A 184 31.78 -10.76 17.26
CA ASP A 184 32.44 -12.08 17.35
C ASP A 184 31.65 -13.16 18.12
N ILE A 185 30.33 -13.24 17.90
CA ILE A 185 29.48 -14.24 18.59
C ILE A 185 29.32 -15.52 17.76
N ILE A 186 29.36 -16.66 18.49
CA ILE A 186 29.04 -17.98 17.96
C ILE A 186 27.54 -18.05 17.62
N ALA A 187 27.21 -18.53 16.43
CA ALA A 187 25.85 -18.56 15.87
C ALA A 187 24.77 -19.12 16.80
N THR A 188 25.12 -20.10 17.66
CA THR A 188 24.24 -20.72 18.65
C THR A 188 23.79 -19.78 19.75
N GLU A 189 24.67 -18.89 20.22
CA GLU A 189 24.34 -17.90 21.27
C GLU A 189 23.35 -16.85 20.76
N VAL A 190 23.47 -16.43 19.49
CA VAL A 190 22.54 -15.49 18.85
C VAL A 190 21.13 -16.07 18.76
N ILE A 191 21.00 -17.37 18.40
CA ILE A 191 19.70 -18.05 18.31
C ILE A 191 19.05 -18.18 19.68
N GLU A 192 19.83 -18.53 20.71
CA GLU A 192 19.29 -18.66 22.08
C GLU A 192 18.87 -17.32 22.66
N GLN A 193 19.64 -16.25 22.43
CA GLN A 193 19.28 -14.90 22.85
C GLN A 193 18.05 -14.36 22.12
N ASN A 194 17.87 -14.70 20.84
CA ASN A 194 16.69 -14.29 20.06
C ASN A 194 15.40 -14.87 20.62
N LYS A 195 15.42 -16.08 21.17
CA LYS A 195 14.27 -16.70 21.84
C LYS A 195 13.88 -16.07 23.17
N LEU A 196 14.84 -15.44 23.87
CA LEU A 196 14.66 -14.89 25.22
C LEU A 196 14.26 -13.41 25.23
N TYR A 197 14.49 -12.65 24.15
CA TYR A 197 14.35 -11.20 24.16
C TYR A 197 13.50 -10.67 23.00
N GLN A 198 12.21 -10.81 23.09
CA GLN A 198 11.23 -10.41 22.04
C GLN A 198 11.26 -8.90 21.68
N ASN A 199 11.92 -8.06 22.48
CA ASN A 199 11.91 -6.60 22.30
C ASN A 199 13.30 -6.01 22.01
N LYS A 200 14.27 -6.83 21.57
CA LYS A 200 15.62 -6.38 21.23
C LYS A 200 15.90 -6.60 19.74
N LEU A 201 16.63 -5.66 19.15
CA LEU A 201 17.18 -5.76 17.82
C LEU A 201 18.68 -6.09 17.95
N PHE A 202 19.08 -7.26 17.50
CA PHE A 202 20.47 -7.69 17.51
C PHE A 202 21.13 -7.30 16.19
N LEU A 203 22.20 -6.53 16.30
CA LEU A 203 23.03 -6.12 15.19
C LEU A 203 24.32 -6.95 15.22
N ILE A 204 24.56 -7.73 14.19
CA ILE A 204 25.76 -8.57 14.05
C ILE A 204 26.60 -8.01 12.93
N LEU A 205 27.87 -7.74 13.22
CA LEU A 205 28.88 -7.37 12.23
C LEU A 205 29.59 -8.66 11.80
N ASP A 206 29.24 -9.16 10.62
CA ASP A 206 29.84 -10.38 10.06
C ASP A 206 30.81 -10.02 8.93
N LYS A 207 32.08 -10.33 9.13
CA LYS A 207 33.14 -10.09 8.13
C LYS A 207 33.21 -11.17 7.05
N ASP A 208 32.67 -12.34 7.31
CA ASP A 208 32.88 -13.54 6.49
C ASP A 208 31.58 -14.10 5.88
N ASN A 209 30.45 -13.44 6.03
CA ASN A 209 29.10 -13.89 5.62
C ASN A 209 28.71 -15.29 6.17
N SER A 210 29.34 -15.73 7.25
CA SER A 210 29.13 -17.06 7.84
C SER A 210 27.81 -17.22 8.58
N LEU A 211 27.17 -16.10 8.96
CA LEU A 211 25.94 -16.04 9.75
C LEU A 211 24.70 -15.67 8.94
N GLU A 212 24.82 -15.54 7.61
CA GLU A 212 23.75 -15.08 6.72
C GLU A 212 22.46 -15.91 6.86
N ALA A 213 22.58 -17.23 7.01
CA ALA A 213 21.44 -18.15 7.16
C ALA A 213 20.65 -17.93 8.48
N LEU A 214 21.20 -17.20 9.45
CA LEU A 214 20.62 -16.96 10.78
C LEU A 214 19.97 -15.59 10.89
N ALA A 215 20.22 -14.71 9.93
CA ALA A 215 19.72 -13.34 9.97
C ALA A 215 18.32 -13.23 9.37
N ASP A 216 17.44 -12.46 10.01
CA ASP A 216 16.14 -12.10 9.48
C ASP A 216 16.24 -11.09 8.33
N ASN A 217 17.25 -10.22 8.37
CA ASN A 217 17.59 -9.28 7.31
C ASN A 217 19.10 -9.17 7.17
N VAL A 218 19.56 -9.13 5.93
CA VAL A 218 20.98 -8.89 5.60
C VAL A 218 21.08 -7.53 4.91
N ILE A 219 21.91 -6.63 5.47
CA ILE A 219 22.27 -5.37 4.83
C ILE A 219 23.57 -5.57 4.09
N ASN A 220 23.52 -5.48 2.77
CA ASN A 220 24.68 -5.65 1.91
C ASN A 220 25.10 -4.30 1.31
N PHE A 221 26.34 -3.90 1.56
CA PHE A 221 26.94 -2.67 1.06
C PHE A 221 27.78 -2.88 -0.20
N LEU A 222 28.05 -4.13 -0.59
CA LEU A 222 28.97 -4.44 -1.68
C LEU A 222 28.25 -4.91 -2.94
N ASP A 223 27.31 -5.85 -2.81
CA ASP A 223 26.66 -6.50 -3.94
C ASP A 223 25.16 -6.64 -3.76
N GLN A 224 24.41 -6.50 -4.86
CA GLN A 224 22.97 -6.73 -4.86
C GLN A 224 22.68 -8.24 -4.89
N GLN A 225 22.25 -8.79 -3.75
CA GLN A 225 21.85 -10.18 -3.62
C GLN A 225 20.32 -10.28 -3.44
N PRO A 226 19.65 -11.32 -3.98
CA PRO A 226 18.23 -11.54 -3.76
C PRO A 226 17.92 -11.72 -2.27
N GLY A 227 16.92 -10.96 -1.76
CA GLY A 227 16.50 -11.02 -0.36
C GLY A 227 17.28 -10.11 0.60
N HIS A 228 18.34 -9.44 0.14
CA HIS A 228 19.12 -8.51 0.95
C HIS A 228 18.65 -7.08 0.80
N ILE A 229 18.80 -6.28 1.86
CA ILE A 229 18.64 -4.82 1.81
C ILE A 229 19.93 -4.25 1.20
N PHE A 230 19.89 -3.96 -0.08
CA PHE A 230 21.04 -3.41 -0.79
C PHE A 230 21.15 -1.90 -0.62
N ILE A 231 22.34 -1.44 -0.25
CA ILE A 231 22.67 -0.02 -0.15
C ILE A 231 23.47 0.37 -1.39
N LYS A 232 22.81 1.02 -2.34
CA LYS A 232 23.36 1.39 -3.66
C LYS A 232 24.64 2.22 -3.58
N ASP A 233 24.78 3.03 -2.53
CA ASP A 233 25.96 3.86 -2.28
C ASP A 233 26.24 3.91 -0.79
N SER A 234 27.23 3.11 -0.35
CA SER A 234 27.64 3.03 1.05
C SER A 234 28.36 4.29 1.57
N SER A 235 28.76 5.20 0.66
CA SER A 235 29.32 6.50 1.04
C SER A 235 28.23 7.54 1.36
N SER A 236 26.97 7.27 1.00
CA SER A 236 25.85 8.16 1.23
C SER A 236 25.19 7.91 2.58
N ILE A 237 25.26 8.87 3.47
CA ILE A 237 24.58 8.85 4.77
C ILE A 237 23.06 8.60 4.61
N GLU A 238 22.45 9.16 3.58
CA GLU A 238 21.03 9.00 3.31
C GLU A 238 20.64 7.54 3.03
N HIS A 239 21.47 6.81 2.27
CA HIS A 239 21.25 5.38 2.00
C HIS A 239 21.44 4.53 3.26
N ILE A 240 22.40 4.89 4.11
CA ILE A 240 22.64 4.23 5.40
C ILE A 240 21.44 4.42 6.34
N GLU A 241 20.95 5.66 6.47
CA GLU A 241 19.77 5.96 7.27
C GLU A 241 18.50 5.28 6.76
N ARG A 242 18.36 5.16 5.42
CA ARG A 242 17.25 4.44 4.81
C ARG A 242 17.26 2.95 5.20
N ALA A 243 18.44 2.30 5.18
CA ALA A 243 18.54 0.92 5.65
C ALA A 243 18.10 0.78 7.11
N ALA A 244 18.51 1.70 7.97
CA ALA A 244 18.06 1.72 9.35
C ALA A 244 16.54 1.90 9.50
N ARG A 245 15.91 2.73 8.63
CA ARG A 245 14.45 2.88 8.59
C ARG A 245 13.74 1.59 8.14
N ILE A 246 14.27 0.91 7.12
CA ILE A 246 13.72 -0.37 6.64
C ILE A 246 13.69 -1.42 7.78
N VAL A 247 14.80 -1.58 8.50
CA VAL A 247 14.86 -2.57 9.59
C VAL A 247 14.12 -2.17 10.86
N SER A 248 13.78 -0.90 11.00
CA SER A 248 13.02 -0.37 12.14
C SER A 248 11.52 -0.25 11.88
N ASP A 249 11.05 -0.66 10.71
CA ASP A 249 9.67 -0.45 10.26
C ASP A 249 9.28 1.05 10.34
N LYS A 250 10.15 1.91 9.78
CA LYS A 250 10.03 3.39 9.82
C LYS A 250 10.23 4.04 8.45
N THR A 251 10.06 3.28 7.38
CA THR A 251 10.10 3.83 6.02
C THR A 251 8.97 4.82 5.79
N ILE A 252 9.26 5.93 5.12
CA ILE A 252 8.29 6.98 4.80
C ILE A 252 8.08 7.04 3.29
N GLY A 253 6.82 6.91 2.87
CA GLY A 253 6.42 7.13 1.48
C GLY A 253 5.42 8.26 1.34
N VAL A 254 5.53 8.97 0.22
CA VAL A 254 4.62 10.06 -0.13
C VAL A 254 3.84 9.73 -1.38
N ALA A 255 2.51 9.75 -1.27
CA ALA A 255 1.58 9.63 -2.38
C ALA A 255 1.03 11.02 -2.78
N LEU A 256 1.39 11.46 -3.97
CA LEU A 256 0.99 12.76 -4.52
C LEU A 256 -0.22 12.58 -5.43
N SER A 257 -1.34 13.19 -5.07
CA SER A 257 -2.58 13.05 -5.80
C SER A 257 -2.54 13.69 -7.19
N SER A 258 -3.53 13.37 -8.00
CA SER A 258 -3.80 14.10 -9.22
C SER A 258 -4.06 15.59 -8.93
N GLY A 259 -3.68 16.46 -9.85
CA GLY A 259 -3.94 17.89 -9.79
C GLY A 259 -3.25 18.61 -10.93
N THR A 260 -3.96 19.51 -11.59
CA THR A 260 -3.40 20.38 -12.64
C THR A 260 -2.65 21.55 -12.00
N ALA A 261 -3.16 22.78 -12.04
CA ALA A 261 -2.55 23.90 -11.34
C ALA A 261 -2.54 23.70 -9.81
N PRO A 262 -3.62 23.23 -9.14
CA PRO A 262 -3.56 22.90 -7.72
C PRO A 262 -2.46 21.91 -7.34
N GLY A 263 -2.07 21.02 -8.25
CA GLY A 263 -0.95 20.08 -8.06
C GLY A 263 0.40 20.75 -7.77
N LEU A 264 0.58 22.03 -8.09
CA LEU A 264 1.77 22.80 -7.71
C LEU A 264 1.96 22.88 -6.18
N ALA A 265 0.93 22.66 -5.38
CA ALA A 265 1.05 22.57 -3.93
C ALA A 265 1.94 21.40 -3.48
N HIS A 266 2.05 20.34 -4.29
CA HIS A 266 3.00 19.26 -4.02
C HIS A 266 4.44 19.77 -3.90
N LEU A 267 4.81 20.79 -4.69
CA LEU A 267 6.15 21.41 -4.59
C LEU A 267 6.38 22.05 -3.23
N GLY A 268 5.35 22.75 -2.69
CA GLY A 268 5.43 23.35 -1.35
C GLY A 268 5.53 22.31 -0.23
N VAL A 269 4.77 21.23 -0.33
CA VAL A 269 4.85 20.13 0.63
C VAL A 269 6.24 19.50 0.62
N MET A 270 6.75 19.14 -0.55
CA MET A 270 8.05 18.49 -0.71
C MET A 270 9.19 19.40 -0.27
N LYS A 271 9.12 20.71 -0.56
CA LYS A 271 10.07 21.71 -0.05
C LYS A 271 10.16 21.65 1.47
N VAL A 272 9.03 21.74 2.17
CA VAL A 272 9.00 21.72 3.63
C VAL A 272 9.55 20.40 4.19
N PHE A 273 9.26 19.27 3.55
CA PHE A 273 9.79 17.98 4.00
C PHE A 273 11.32 17.94 3.89
N ILE A 274 11.89 18.41 2.79
CA ILE A 274 13.35 18.48 2.58
C ILE A 274 13.99 19.45 3.58
N GLU A 275 13.47 20.68 3.71
CA GLU A 275 13.99 21.69 4.65
C GLU A 275 13.93 21.24 6.11
N ASN A 276 13.00 20.35 6.45
CA ASN A 276 12.83 19.81 7.80
C ASN A 276 13.42 18.42 8.01
N ASN A 277 14.23 17.94 7.06
CA ASN A 277 14.89 16.64 7.09
C ASN A 277 13.90 15.48 7.33
N ILE A 278 12.70 15.56 6.74
CA ILE A 278 11.79 14.41 6.70
C ILE A 278 12.30 13.44 5.64
N PRO A 279 12.74 12.24 6.03
CA PRO A 279 13.26 11.28 5.08
C PRO A 279 12.14 10.79 4.15
N LEU A 280 12.50 10.53 2.88
CA LEU A 280 11.57 10.02 1.89
C LEU A 280 12.15 8.75 1.28
N ASP A 281 11.48 7.62 1.52
CA ASP A 281 11.93 6.30 1.05
C ASP A 281 11.21 5.85 -0.21
N TYR A 282 10.04 6.43 -0.51
CA TYR A 282 9.29 6.19 -1.74
C TYR A 282 8.43 7.39 -2.12
N ILE A 283 8.38 7.71 -3.41
CA ILE A 283 7.50 8.74 -3.95
C ILE A 283 6.62 8.11 -5.03
N THR A 284 5.31 8.27 -4.91
CA THR A 284 4.38 7.86 -5.96
C THR A 284 3.45 9.00 -6.33
N GLY A 285 3.02 9.06 -7.58
CA GLY A 285 2.17 10.16 -8.02
C GLY A 285 1.21 9.78 -9.13
N THR A 286 0.05 10.44 -9.11
CA THR A 286 -0.95 10.38 -10.17
C THR A 286 -1.00 11.72 -10.89
N SER A 287 -0.99 11.71 -12.24
CA SER A 287 -1.16 12.92 -13.07
C SER A 287 -0.14 14.03 -12.69
N GLY A 288 -0.61 15.19 -12.22
CA GLY A 288 0.25 16.26 -11.70
C GLY A 288 1.21 15.78 -10.63
N GLY A 289 0.77 14.92 -9.71
CA GLY A 289 1.62 14.34 -8.67
C GLY A 289 2.80 13.57 -9.24
N SER A 290 2.63 12.84 -10.36
CA SER A 290 3.74 12.15 -11.05
C SER A 290 4.72 13.14 -11.71
N ILE A 291 4.20 14.24 -12.26
CA ILE A 291 5.03 15.30 -12.89
C ILE A 291 5.91 15.98 -11.84
N TYR A 292 5.31 16.45 -10.75
CA TYR A 292 6.04 17.23 -9.73
C TYR A 292 6.90 16.34 -8.85
N GLY A 293 6.41 15.15 -8.49
CA GLY A 293 7.13 14.18 -7.66
C GLY A 293 8.39 13.64 -8.31
N SER A 294 8.39 13.47 -9.66
CA SER A 294 9.55 12.94 -10.37
C SER A 294 10.82 13.80 -10.20
N GLY A 295 10.70 15.11 -10.14
CA GLY A 295 11.86 15.99 -9.92
C GLY A 295 12.58 15.67 -8.60
N PHE A 296 11.82 15.55 -7.52
CA PHE A 296 12.36 15.22 -6.20
C PHE A 296 12.90 13.79 -6.13
N ALA A 297 12.24 12.84 -6.78
CA ALA A 297 12.71 11.45 -6.84
C ALA A 297 14.09 11.33 -7.49
N PHE A 298 14.41 12.23 -8.42
CA PHE A 298 15.71 12.29 -9.07
C PHE A 298 16.71 13.26 -8.41
N GLY A 299 16.41 13.76 -7.19
CA GLY A 299 17.32 14.54 -6.37
C GLY A 299 17.44 16.03 -6.77
N TYR A 300 16.52 16.54 -7.58
CA TYR A 300 16.52 17.98 -7.91
C TYR A 300 15.99 18.80 -6.73
N SER A 301 16.62 19.94 -6.49
CA SER A 301 16.18 20.90 -5.47
C SER A 301 14.84 21.55 -5.84
N PHE A 302 14.15 22.07 -4.82
CA PHE A 302 12.93 22.85 -5.05
C PHE A 302 13.16 24.00 -6.03
N GLU A 303 14.30 24.71 -5.92
CA GLU A 303 14.65 25.86 -6.74
C GLU A 303 14.80 25.49 -8.21
N GLU A 304 15.44 24.37 -8.51
CA GLU A 304 15.60 23.87 -9.87
C GLU A 304 14.26 23.50 -10.50
N ILE A 305 13.43 22.78 -9.77
CA ILE A 305 12.09 22.38 -10.20
C ILE A 305 11.21 23.63 -10.39
N TYR A 306 11.15 24.51 -9.38
CA TYR A 306 10.38 25.75 -9.44
C TYR A 306 10.79 26.63 -10.64
N LYS A 307 12.08 26.79 -10.90
CA LYS A 307 12.60 27.58 -12.04
C LYS A 307 12.06 27.07 -13.38
N VAL A 308 12.00 25.76 -13.56
CA VAL A 308 11.46 25.18 -14.80
C VAL A 308 9.97 25.47 -14.91
N PHE A 309 9.19 25.14 -13.89
CA PHE A 309 7.73 25.27 -13.94
C PHE A 309 7.27 26.73 -13.94
N SER A 310 7.86 27.61 -13.12
CA SER A 310 7.51 29.03 -13.09
C SER A 310 7.81 29.75 -14.42
N THR A 311 8.93 29.40 -15.08
CA THR A 311 9.28 29.96 -16.41
C THR A 311 8.23 29.59 -17.45
N ILE A 312 7.62 28.41 -17.35
CA ILE A 312 6.65 27.89 -18.32
C ILE A 312 5.25 28.43 -18.02
N TYR A 313 4.82 28.35 -16.76
CA TYR A 313 3.46 28.65 -16.36
C TYR A 313 3.16 30.16 -16.23
N LYS A 314 4.17 31.00 -16.08
CA LYS A 314 4.02 32.46 -16.19
C LYS A 314 3.74 32.93 -17.64
N LYS A 315 3.85 32.04 -18.64
CA LYS A 315 3.52 32.31 -20.04
C LYS A 315 2.12 31.77 -20.39
N PRO A 316 1.47 32.36 -21.40
CA PRO A 316 0.19 31.83 -21.88
C PRO A 316 0.32 30.36 -22.31
N LEU A 317 -0.60 29.49 -21.86
CA LEU A 317 -0.48 28.04 -22.04
C LEU A 317 -0.60 27.57 -23.50
N TYR A 318 -1.13 28.38 -24.41
CA TYR A 318 -1.30 27.96 -25.82
C TYR A 318 0.02 27.51 -26.49
N HIS A 319 1.17 28.00 -26.02
CA HIS A 319 2.48 27.59 -26.54
C HIS A 319 2.86 26.15 -26.15
N LEU A 320 2.10 25.50 -25.23
CA LEU A 320 2.24 24.10 -24.83
C LEU A 320 1.30 23.18 -25.60
N TYR A 321 0.38 23.71 -26.41
CA TYR A 321 -0.58 22.91 -27.14
C TYR A 321 0.08 22.22 -28.33
N ASP A 322 -0.08 20.90 -28.40
CA ASP A 322 0.29 20.04 -29.52
C ASP A 322 -0.93 19.28 -30.00
N PHE A 323 -1.69 19.90 -30.90
CA PHE A 323 -2.94 19.38 -31.38
C PHE A 323 -2.81 17.94 -31.95
N SER A 324 -3.81 17.11 -31.67
CA SER A 324 -3.94 15.76 -32.20
C SER A 324 -5.01 15.72 -33.27
N PHE A 325 -4.69 15.13 -34.41
CA PHE A 325 -5.66 14.92 -35.50
C PHE A 325 -6.38 13.57 -35.43
N LYS A 326 -6.14 12.78 -34.35
CA LYS A 326 -6.69 11.40 -34.23
C LYS A 326 -8.08 11.32 -33.62
N PHE A 327 -8.75 12.43 -33.32
CA PHE A 327 -10.09 12.50 -32.71
C PHE A 327 -10.30 11.75 -31.37
N ILE A 328 -9.22 11.23 -30.78
CA ILE A 328 -9.26 10.46 -29.51
C ILE A 328 -8.83 11.35 -28.31
N GLY A 329 -8.41 12.58 -28.58
CA GLY A 329 -7.98 13.59 -27.60
C GLY A 329 -7.53 14.85 -28.33
N LEU A 330 -7.68 16.02 -27.68
CA LEU A 330 -7.38 17.31 -28.28
C LEU A 330 -5.87 17.54 -28.46
N PHE A 331 -5.04 17.07 -27.50
CA PHE A 331 -3.60 17.33 -27.47
C PHE A 331 -2.80 16.03 -27.33
N LYS A 332 -1.57 16.03 -27.85
CA LYS A 332 -0.61 14.91 -27.66
C LYS A 332 0.06 14.94 -26.31
N GLY A 333 0.21 16.12 -25.67
CA GLY A 333 0.85 16.31 -24.37
C GLY A 333 2.38 16.24 -24.38
N MET A 334 3.01 15.90 -25.50
CA MET A 334 4.47 15.77 -25.60
C MET A 334 5.19 17.13 -25.53
N LYS A 335 4.56 18.20 -26.00
CA LYS A 335 5.14 19.54 -25.95
C LYS A 335 5.20 20.09 -24.53
N LEU A 336 4.22 19.76 -23.69
CA LEU A 336 4.26 20.05 -22.26
C LEU A 336 5.42 19.32 -21.60
N LEU A 337 5.50 18.00 -21.78
CA LEU A 337 6.55 17.16 -21.18
C LEU A 337 7.95 17.58 -21.65
N SER A 338 8.13 17.88 -22.95
CA SER A 338 9.43 18.30 -23.46
C SER A 338 9.96 19.58 -22.82
N LYS A 339 9.07 20.49 -22.44
CA LYS A 339 9.44 21.77 -21.80
C LYS A 339 9.53 21.68 -20.28
N THR A 340 8.95 20.66 -19.66
CA THR A 340 8.95 20.43 -18.21
C THR A 340 9.89 19.27 -17.85
N VAL A 341 9.37 18.08 -17.79
CA VAL A 341 10.08 16.87 -17.29
C VAL A 341 11.32 16.56 -18.12
N VAL A 342 11.22 16.57 -19.46
CA VAL A 342 12.39 16.28 -20.32
C VAL A 342 13.46 17.37 -20.18
N LYS A 343 13.07 18.63 -20.03
CA LYS A 343 14.01 19.72 -19.82
C LYS A 343 14.76 19.61 -18.49
N LEU A 344 14.07 19.12 -17.44
CA LEU A 344 14.64 18.95 -16.11
C LEU A 344 15.48 17.67 -16.01
N LEU A 345 14.91 16.54 -16.41
CA LEU A 345 15.42 15.21 -16.13
C LEU A 345 16.09 14.52 -17.33
N GLY A 346 15.84 15.00 -18.57
CA GLY A 346 16.26 14.29 -19.77
C GLY A 346 15.41 13.02 -20.03
N ASN A 347 15.98 12.10 -20.80
CA ASN A 347 15.35 10.81 -21.10
C ASN A 347 15.96 9.72 -20.19
N LYS A 348 15.44 9.62 -18.97
CA LYS A 348 15.88 8.65 -17.94
C LYS A 348 14.87 7.53 -17.79
N ASN A 349 15.29 6.44 -17.18
CA ASN A 349 14.42 5.40 -16.68
C ASN A 349 14.04 5.64 -15.22
N ILE A 350 12.93 5.06 -14.77
CA ILE A 350 12.45 5.21 -13.39
C ILE A 350 13.49 4.63 -12.40
N GLU A 351 14.15 3.54 -12.78
CA GLU A 351 15.19 2.87 -11.99
C GLU A 351 16.43 3.74 -11.75
N ASP A 352 16.62 4.82 -12.52
CA ASP A 352 17.70 5.78 -12.32
C ASP A 352 17.42 6.78 -11.18
N SER A 353 16.21 6.76 -10.59
CA SER A 353 15.84 7.66 -9.50
C SER A 353 16.65 7.38 -8.22
N ILE A 354 16.94 8.43 -7.46
CA ILE A 354 17.62 8.35 -6.16
C ILE A 354 16.64 7.82 -5.10
N ILE A 355 15.43 8.40 -5.07
CA ILE A 355 14.32 7.89 -4.26
C ILE A 355 13.45 7.05 -5.18
N PRO A 356 13.14 5.79 -4.85
CA PRO A 356 12.21 4.96 -5.61
C PRO A 356 10.93 5.69 -5.96
N PHE A 357 10.52 5.55 -7.23
CA PHE A 357 9.43 6.34 -7.79
C PHE A 357 8.44 5.48 -8.57
N ALA A 358 7.16 5.81 -8.47
CA ALA A 358 6.13 5.25 -9.35
C ALA A 358 5.16 6.32 -9.87
N ALA A 359 4.77 6.17 -11.13
CA ALA A 359 3.69 6.94 -11.74
C ALA A 359 2.50 6.04 -12.03
N VAL A 360 1.28 6.50 -11.68
CA VAL A 360 0.06 5.70 -11.80
C VAL A 360 -0.79 6.15 -12.99
N ALA A 361 -1.21 5.20 -13.82
CA ALA A 361 -2.13 5.36 -14.93
C ALA A 361 -3.30 4.39 -14.82
N THR A 362 -4.31 4.55 -15.68
CA THR A 362 -5.46 3.65 -15.79
C THR A 362 -5.47 2.98 -17.15
N ASP A 363 -5.63 1.66 -17.19
CA ASP A 363 -5.92 0.94 -18.43
C ASP A 363 -7.41 1.07 -18.77
N LEU A 364 -7.72 1.80 -19.82
CA LEU A 364 -9.10 2.09 -20.23
C LEU A 364 -9.85 0.83 -20.72
N ILE A 365 -9.14 -0.24 -21.11
CA ILE A 365 -9.74 -1.48 -21.59
C ILE A 365 -10.24 -2.33 -20.42
N THR A 366 -9.42 -2.45 -19.36
CA THR A 366 -9.72 -3.32 -18.23
C THR A 366 -10.29 -2.57 -17.01
N GLY A 367 -10.19 -1.24 -16.99
CA GLY A 367 -10.55 -0.41 -15.84
C GLY A 367 -9.58 -0.56 -14.65
N LYS A 368 -8.41 -1.19 -14.85
CA LYS A 368 -7.45 -1.44 -13.76
C LYS A 368 -6.39 -0.35 -13.68
N GLU A 369 -5.91 -0.14 -12.45
CA GLU A 369 -4.71 0.64 -12.17
C GLU A 369 -3.48 0.02 -12.85
N ILE A 370 -2.61 0.87 -13.36
CA ILE A 370 -1.29 0.50 -13.89
C ILE A 370 -0.24 1.32 -13.17
N VAL A 371 0.59 0.65 -12.39
CA VAL A 371 1.73 1.24 -11.68
C VAL A 371 2.97 1.10 -12.55
N HIS A 372 3.56 2.23 -12.93
CA HIS A 372 4.84 2.31 -13.62
C HIS A 372 5.93 2.59 -12.57
N ASN A 373 6.60 1.55 -12.12
CA ASN A 373 7.75 1.61 -11.20
C ASN A 373 9.08 1.26 -11.89
N SER A 374 9.05 1.05 -13.20
CA SER A 374 10.23 0.73 -14.02
C SER A 374 10.05 1.18 -15.46
N GLY A 375 11.17 1.26 -16.21
CA GLY A 375 11.21 1.64 -17.61
C GLY A 375 11.23 3.15 -17.84
N ASN A 376 10.91 3.58 -19.05
CA ASN A 376 11.08 4.96 -19.46
C ASN A 376 10.17 5.94 -18.70
N LEU A 377 10.77 6.87 -17.97
CA LEU A 377 10.09 7.86 -17.12
C LEU A 377 9.10 8.73 -17.91
N ILE A 378 9.48 9.19 -19.11
CA ILE A 378 8.63 10.07 -19.92
C ILE A 378 7.35 9.35 -20.35
N ASN A 379 7.45 8.08 -20.73
CA ASN A 379 6.28 7.27 -21.10
C ASN A 379 5.37 7.03 -19.90
N ALA A 380 5.94 6.77 -18.73
CA ALA A 380 5.19 6.59 -17.49
C ALA A 380 4.39 7.86 -17.11
N ILE A 381 5.07 9.02 -17.05
CA ILE A 381 4.42 10.29 -16.75
C ILE A 381 3.41 10.66 -17.84
N ARG A 382 3.75 10.41 -19.13
CA ARG A 382 2.85 10.70 -20.24
C ARG A 382 1.54 9.90 -20.15
N SER A 383 1.59 8.64 -19.75
CA SER A 383 0.37 7.86 -19.52
C SER A 383 -0.40 8.35 -18.29
N SER A 384 0.31 8.62 -17.19
CA SER A 384 -0.28 9.10 -15.93
C SER A 384 -1.02 10.44 -16.06
N MET A 385 -0.60 11.33 -16.98
CA MET A 385 -1.21 12.65 -17.19
C MET A 385 -2.21 12.69 -18.36
N SER A 386 -2.55 11.56 -18.97
CA SER A 386 -3.42 11.51 -20.16
C SER A 386 -4.90 11.68 -19.79
N ILE A 387 -5.29 12.88 -19.33
CA ILE A 387 -6.68 13.21 -19.01
C ILE A 387 -7.57 12.91 -20.23
N PRO A 388 -8.59 12.05 -20.09
CA PRO A 388 -9.52 11.73 -21.17
C PRO A 388 -10.09 13.00 -21.81
N ILE A 389 -10.33 12.96 -23.11
CA ILE A 389 -10.78 14.08 -23.96
C ILE A 389 -9.67 15.12 -24.19
N MET A 390 -8.92 15.52 -23.15
CA MET A 390 -7.86 16.53 -23.31
C MET A 390 -6.62 15.97 -24.00
N PHE A 391 -6.12 14.83 -23.51
CA PHE A 391 -4.91 14.22 -24.07
C PHE A 391 -5.22 12.89 -24.74
N THR A 392 -4.46 12.61 -25.81
CA THR A 392 -4.57 11.29 -26.45
C THR A 392 -4.13 10.19 -25.49
N PRO A 393 -4.88 9.08 -25.39
CA PRO A 393 -4.45 7.90 -24.64
C PRO A 393 -3.10 7.36 -25.16
N VAL A 394 -2.36 6.70 -24.28
CA VAL A 394 -1.05 6.09 -24.60
C VAL A 394 -1.26 4.59 -24.83
N VAL A 395 -0.84 4.09 -25.99
CA VAL A 395 -0.81 2.65 -26.25
C VAL A 395 0.50 2.08 -25.71
N PHE A 396 0.40 1.14 -24.77
CA PHE A 396 1.56 0.49 -24.15
C PHE A 396 1.27 -1.00 -23.91
N LYS A 397 2.08 -1.89 -24.49
CA LYS A 397 1.95 -3.36 -24.33
C LYS A 397 0.49 -3.87 -24.44
N ASN A 398 -0.20 -3.54 -25.51
CA ASN A 398 -1.62 -3.87 -25.76
C ASN A 398 -2.64 -3.27 -24.77
N LYS A 399 -2.25 -2.31 -23.95
CA LYS A 399 -3.11 -1.54 -23.07
C LYS A 399 -3.36 -0.15 -23.64
N LEU A 400 -4.50 0.44 -23.32
CA LEU A 400 -4.83 1.82 -23.68
C LEU A 400 -4.86 2.66 -22.40
N LEU A 401 -3.75 3.38 -22.14
CA LEU A 401 -3.55 4.08 -20.88
C LEU A 401 -4.07 5.51 -20.91
N VAL A 402 -4.78 5.87 -19.87
CA VAL A 402 -5.26 7.22 -19.58
C VAL A 402 -4.81 7.65 -18.18
N ASP A 403 -5.12 8.90 -17.81
CA ASP A 403 -4.79 9.47 -16.49
C ASP A 403 -5.21 8.55 -15.34
N GLY A 404 -4.31 8.39 -14.39
CA GLY A 404 -4.55 7.58 -13.20
C GLY A 404 -5.69 8.09 -12.30
N VAL A 405 -6.10 9.36 -12.44
CA VAL A 405 -7.21 9.93 -11.70
C VAL A 405 -8.53 9.15 -11.86
N VAL A 406 -8.66 8.39 -12.95
CA VAL A 406 -9.87 7.62 -13.26
C VAL A 406 -10.08 6.48 -12.25
N THR A 407 -9.01 5.83 -11.79
CA THR A 407 -9.07 4.72 -10.82
C THR A 407 -8.38 5.03 -9.50
N THR A 408 -7.34 5.85 -9.52
CA THR A 408 -6.44 6.07 -8.38
C THR A 408 -6.05 7.56 -8.27
N PRO A 409 -6.98 8.41 -7.81
CA PRO A 409 -6.74 9.85 -7.66
C PRO A 409 -5.57 10.18 -6.74
N ILE A 410 -5.37 9.39 -5.69
CA ILE A 410 -4.24 9.43 -4.77
C ILE A 410 -3.69 8.02 -4.56
N PRO A 411 -2.43 7.73 -4.92
CA PRO A 411 -1.92 6.36 -5.01
C PRO A 411 -1.36 5.81 -3.68
N ILE A 412 -2.14 5.87 -2.59
CA ILE A 412 -1.75 5.30 -1.27
C ILE A 412 -1.53 3.78 -1.37
N GLY A 413 -2.36 3.06 -2.16
CA GLY A 413 -2.23 1.63 -2.35
C GLY A 413 -0.88 1.18 -2.93
N VAL A 414 -0.19 2.04 -3.69
CA VAL A 414 1.17 1.77 -4.17
C VAL A 414 2.16 1.71 -3.00
N LEU A 415 2.04 2.60 -2.02
CA LEU A 415 2.88 2.58 -0.82
C LEU A 415 2.67 1.32 0.02
N GLU A 416 1.44 0.78 0.03
CA GLU A 416 1.13 -0.49 0.70
C GLU A 416 1.77 -1.68 -0.03
N GLN A 417 1.68 -1.71 -1.36
CA GLN A 417 2.30 -2.75 -2.19
C GLN A 417 3.83 -2.78 -2.04
N GLU A 418 4.44 -1.61 -1.83
CA GLU A 418 5.88 -1.44 -1.59
C GLU A 418 6.27 -1.59 -0.11
N ASN A 419 5.34 -2.04 0.75
CA ASN A 419 5.54 -2.25 2.19
C ASN A 419 6.08 -1.03 2.93
N ILE A 420 5.62 0.16 2.58
CA ILE A 420 5.99 1.40 3.28
C ILE A 420 5.23 1.50 4.60
N ASP A 421 5.97 1.77 5.68
CA ASP A 421 5.43 1.76 7.04
C ASP A 421 4.63 3.02 7.36
N ILE A 422 5.15 4.21 6.99
CA ILE A 422 4.50 5.50 7.24
C ILE A 422 4.05 6.09 5.90
N LYS A 423 2.76 6.01 5.65
CA LYS A 423 2.15 6.45 4.39
C LYS A 423 1.61 7.86 4.52
N ILE A 424 2.20 8.80 3.78
CA ILE A 424 1.78 10.20 3.75
C ILE A 424 1.06 10.47 2.43
N GLY A 425 -0.18 10.89 2.49
CA GLY A 425 -0.95 11.33 1.33
C GLY A 425 -0.99 12.85 1.22
N VAL A 426 -0.75 13.38 0.03
CA VAL A 426 -0.99 14.79 -0.29
C VAL A 426 -2.15 14.87 -1.28
N TYR A 427 -3.31 15.28 -0.80
CA TYR A 427 -4.53 15.34 -1.58
C TYR A 427 -4.89 16.79 -1.90
N VAL A 428 -4.73 17.17 -3.17
CA VAL A 428 -5.07 18.50 -3.67
C VAL A 428 -6.42 18.45 -4.39
N GLN A 429 -7.41 19.06 -3.77
CA GLN A 429 -8.77 19.12 -4.29
C GLN A 429 -9.01 20.48 -4.95
N ALA A 430 -9.31 20.50 -6.24
CA ALA A 430 -9.77 21.71 -6.92
C ALA A 430 -11.26 21.91 -6.60
N LEU A 431 -11.56 22.82 -5.68
CA LEU A 431 -12.93 23.24 -5.42
C LEU A 431 -13.33 24.23 -6.52
N ASP A 432 -14.03 23.75 -7.55
CA ASP A 432 -14.71 24.67 -8.46
C ASP A 432 -15.83 25.39 -7.70
N ASP A 433 -15.70 26.70 -7.54
CA ASP A 433 -16.81 27.53 -7.13
C ASP A 433 -17.88 27.54 -8.23
N VAL A 434 -19.01 26.93 -7.94
CA VAL A 434 -20.08 26.65 -8.92
C VAL A 434 -21.15 27.74 -8.91
N SER A 435 -21.05 28.71 -7.98
CA SER A 435 -22.17 29.62 -7.65
C SER A 435 -22.57 30.57 -8.79
N ASP A 436 -21.68 30.89 -9.78
CA ASP A 436 -21.96 31.92 -10.79
C ASP A 436 -21.53 31.59 -12.23
N LYS A 437 -21.18 30.33 -12.57
CA LYS A 437 -20.62 30.01 -13.88
C LYS A 437 -21.63 29.42 -14.86
N LYS A 438 -21.60 29.92 -16.10
CA LYS A 438 -22.24 29.26 -17.25
C LYS A 438 -21.53 27.93 -17.50
N PHE A 439 -22.23 26.82 -17.30
CA PHE A 439 -21.73 25.50 -17.61
C PHE A 439 -21.54 25.32 -19.11
N ASN A 440 -20.36 24.86 -19.49
CA ASN A 440 -20.07 24.36 -20.84
C ASN A 440 -19.66 22.88 -20.76
N PHE A 441 -19.54 22.21 -21.90
CA PHE A 441 -19.20 20.80 -21.98
C PHE A 441 -17.95 20.43 -21.13
N MET A 442 -16.89 21.23 -21.22
CA MET A 442 -15.65 20.96 -20.51
C MET A 442 -15.81 21.15 -19.00
N SER A 443 -16.52 22.18 -18.55
CA SER A 443 -16.74 22.41 -17.12
C SER A 443 -17.62 21.31 -16.48
N VAL A 444 -18.64 20.83 -17.21
CA VAL A 444 -19.47 19.70 -16.76
C VAL A 444 -18.62 18.41 -16.67
N PHE A 445 -17.83 18.12 -17.71
CA PHE A 445 -16.93 16.97 -17.71
C PHE A 445 -15.94 16.99 -16.56
N HIS A 446 -15.28 18.11 -16.34
CA HIS A 446 -14.30 18.25 -15.24
C HIS A 446 -14.97 18.13 -13.87
N ARG A 447 -16.15 18.73 -13.69
CA ARG A 447 -16.88 18.64 -12.43
C ARG A 447 -17.29 17.20 -12.12
N ALA A 448 -17.86 16.50 -13.09
CA ALA A 448 -18.26 15.11 -12.94
C ALA A 448 -17.04 14.21 -12.59
N ARG A 449 -15.92 14.41 -13.29
CA ARG A 449 -14.66 13.71 -13.00
C ARG A 449 -14.15 14.00 -11.58
N ASN A 450 -14.16 15.26 -11.15
CA ASN A 450 -13.68 15.65 -9.82
C ASN A 450 -14.56 15.02 -8.72
N ILE A 451 -15.88 15.03 -8.87
CA ILE A 451 -16.80 14.36 -7.92
C ILE A 451 -16.49 12.86 -7.84
N SER A 452 -16.29 12.19 -8.98
CA SER A 452 -15.94 10.76 -9.00
C SER A 452 -14.58 10.52 -8.37
N ALA A 453 -13.59 11.36 -8.65
CA ALA A 453 -12.25 11.27 -8.08
C ALA A 453 -12.26 11.46 -6.55
N ASP A 454 -13.04 12.42 -6.04
CA ASP A 454 -13.20 12.64 -4.60
C ASP A 454 -13.78 11.40 -3.91
N PHE A 455 -14.85 10.82 -4.48
CA PHE A 455 -15.48 9.62 -3.95
C PHE A 455 -14.52 8.41 -3.93
N ILE A 456 -13.70 8.23 -4.98
CA ILE A 456 -12.69 7.17 -5.03
C ILE A 456 -11.56 7.45 -4.04
N ALA A 457 -11.15 8.72 -3.89
CA ALA A 457 -10.06 9.10 -3.00
C ALA A 457 -10.37 8.84 -1.52
N ASP A 458 -11.63 8.94 -1.10
CA ASP A 458 -12.02 8.79 0.31
C ASP A 458 -11.54 7.45 0.89
N SER A 459 -11.75 6.34 0.18
CA SER A 459 -11.27 5.02 0.63
C SER A 459 -9.74 4.89 0.67
N SER A 460 -9.02 5.62 -0.18
CA SER A 460 -7.57 5.65 -0.18
C SER A 460 -7.02 6.53 0.94
N ILE A 461 -7.68 7.65 1.24
CA ILE A 461 -7.31 8.59 2.29
C ILE A 461 -7.36 7.93 3.67
N GLU A 462 -8.33 7.06 3.93
CA GLU A 462 -8.47 6.33 5.20
C GLU A 462 -7.28 5.40 5.49
N ARG A 463 -6.58 4.93 4.45
CA ARG A 463 -5.43 4.02 4.57
C ARG A 463 -4.10 4.75 4.80
N ALA A 464 -4.07 6.08 4.77
CA ALA A 464 -2.87 6.85 5.02
C ALA A 464 -2.71 7.19 6.50
N ASP A 465 -1.47 7.15 7.01
CA ASP A 465 -1.15 7.54 8.38
C ASP A 465 -1.24 9.05 8.58
N VAL A 466 -0.91 9.82 7.53
CA VAL A 466 -1.03 11.29 7.51
C VAL A 466 -1.60 11.74 6.18
N ILE A 467 -2.63 12.58 6.21
CA ILE A 467 -3.17 13.25 5.02
C ILE A 467 -2.97 14.75 5.12
N LEU A 468 -2.35 15.31 4.10
CA LEU A 468 -2.22 16.75 3.89
C LEU A 468 -3.26 17.19 2.85
N LYS A 469 -4.07 18.17 3.21
CA LYS A 469 -5.08 18.80 2.32
C LYS A 469 -4.76 20.30 2.21
N PRO A 470 -3.89 20.72 1.27
CA PRO A 470 -3.64 22.12 1.00
C PRO A 470 -4.95 22.86 0.68
N LYS A 471 -5.14 24.06 1.20
CA LYS A 471 -6.33 24.86 0.96
C LYS A 471 -6.30 25.47 -0.44
N MET A 472 -7.29 25.19 -1.27
CA MET A 472 -7.41 25.62 -2.66
C MET A 472 -8.59 26.57 -2.91
N GLU A 473 -8.93 27.41 -1.91
CA GLU A 473 -10.10 28.30 -1.99
C GLU A 473 -9.97 29.27 -3.18
N GLY A 474 -10.99 29.29 -4.04
CA GLY A 474 -11.06 30.18 -5.21
C GLY A 474 -10.05 29.87 -6.32
N LEU A 475 -9.36 28.74 -6.28
CA LEU A 475 -8.40 28.34 -7.34
C LEU A 475 -9.11 27.49 -8.41
N GLN A 476 -8.88 27.88 -9.68
CA GLN A 476 -9.38 27.13 -10.82
C GLN A 476 -8.33 26.11 -11.30
N MET A 477 -8.79 25.08 -11.99
CA MET A 477 -8.00 23.95 -12.47
C MET A 477 -6.77 24.34 -13.31
N PHE A 478 -6.80 25.45 -14.04
CA PHE A 478 -5.74 25.89 -14.96
C PHE A 478 -5.14 27.27 -14.59
N GLU A 479 -5.32 27.71 -13.35
CA GLU A 479 -4.76 29.00 -12.87
C GLU A 479 -3.29 28.88 -12.45
N TYR A 480 -2.45 28.49 -13.38
CA TYR A 480 -1.00 28.37 -13.15
C TYR A 480 -0.29 29.70 -12.86
N ASN A 481 -0.92 30.85 -13.16
CA ASN A 481 -0.38 32.18 -12.85
C ASN A 481 -0.33 32.47 -11.34
N ARG A 482 -1.07 31.71 -10.51
CA ARG A 482 -1.04 31.79 -9.03
C ARG A 482 -0.06 30.78 -8.42
N ILE A 483 0.99 30.41 -9.14
CA ILE A 483 1.95 29.37 -8.73
C ILE A 483 2.49 29.58 -7.32
N ASP A 484 2.88 30.80 -6.96
CA ASP A 484 3.50 31.10 -5.67
C ASP A 484 2.51 30.93 -4.50
N GLU A 485 1.24 31.30 -4.70
CA GLU A 485 0.15 31.12 -3.73
C GLU A 485 -0.18 29.64 -3.53
N ILE A 486 -0.24 28.88 -4.62
CA ILE A 486 -0.53 27.44 -4.57
C ILE A 486 0.58 26.70 -3.82
N ILE A 487 1.84 27.03 -4.13
CA ILE A 487 3.00 26.46 -3.43
C ILE A 487 2.94 26.79 -1.93
N LYS A 488 2.62 28.04 -1.57
CA LYS A 488 2.48 28.48 -0.19
C LYS A 488 1.41 27.68 0.57
N SER A 489 0.28 27.40 -0.06
CA SER A 489 -0.75 26.54 0.54
C SER A 489 -0.24 25.12 0.83
N GLY A 490 0.62 24.58 -0.05
CA GLY A 490 1.31 23.31 0.20
C GLY A 490 2.26 23.37 1.40
N GLU A 491 3.08 24.44 1.48
CA GLU A 491 3.97 24.67 2.62
C GLU A 491 3.19 24.72 3.94
N ASP A 492 2.10 25.49 4.00
CA ASP A 492 1.30 25.65 5.21
C ASP A 492 0.66 24.32 5.66
N ALA A 493 0.19 23.50 4.72
CA ALA A 493 -0.32 22.17 5.01
C ALA A 493 0.78 21.24 5.55
N ALA A 494 1.99 21.33 5.01
CA ALA A 494 3.13 20.52 5.45
C ALA A 494 3.59 20.92 6.85
N TYR A 495 3.79 22.21 7.12
CA TYR A 495 4.17 22.67 8.47
C TYR A 495 3.18 22.21 9.54
N LYS A 496 1.87 22.23 9.23
CA LYS A 496 0.84 21.73 10.14
C LYS A 496 0.95 20.22 10.40
N ALA A 497 1.42 19.44 9.43
CA ALA A 497 1.54 18.00 9.53
C ALA A 497 2.86 17.53 10.20
N LEU A 498 3.92 18.35 10.20
CA LEU A 498 5.24 17.98 10.71
C LEU A 498 5.22 17.36 12.12
N PRO A 499 4.50 17.90 13.13
CA PRO A 499 4.52 17.32 14.47
C PRO A 499 4.00 15.88 14.47
N ARG A 500 2.97 15.57 13.66
CA ARG A 500 2.44 14.20 13.53
C ARG A 500 3.42 13.29 12.82
N ILE A 501 4.03 13.72 11.71
CA ILE A 501 5.02 12.94 10.94
C ILE A 501 6.22 12.61 11.84
N ARG A 502 6.78 13.58 12.55
CA ARG A 502 7.91 13.39 13.47
C ARG A 502 7.56 12.43 14.61
N ARG A 503 6.34 12.49 15.14
CA ARG A 503 5.88 11.55 16.17
C ARG A 503 5.81 10.11 15.66
N LEU A 504 5.39 9.89 14.43
CA LEU A 504 5.37 8.56 13.81
C LEU A 504 6.78 8.04 13.59
N LEU A 505 7.70 8.89 13.12
CA LEU A 505 9.08 8.49 12.83
C LEU A 505 9.89 8.24 14.12
N TYR A 506 9.84 9.16 15.08
CA TYR A 506 10.73 9.15 16.24
C TYR A 506 10.06 8.72 17.55
N GLY A 507 8.75 8.48 17.55
CA GLY A 507 7.99 8.11 18.75
C GLY A 507 7.61 9.29 19.66
N LYS A 508 7.03 8.98 20.84
CA LYS A 508 6.45 9.98 21.74
C LYS A 508 7.45 11.01 22.33
N GLY A 509 8.74 10.68 22.37
CA GLY A 509 9.79 11.54 22.96
C GLY A 509 10.18 12.76 22.13
N TYR A 510 9.74 12.85 20.88
CA TYR A 510 10.13 13.94 19.98
C TYR A 510 9.38 15.27 20.22
N ALA A 511 8.28 15.24 20.98
CA ALA A 511 7.52 16.46 21.31
C ALA A 511 8.26 17.45 22.24
N SER A 512 9.41 17.05 22.82
CA SER A 512 10.22 17.87 23.72
C SER A 512 11.42 18.55 23.05
N MET A 513 11.60 18.40 21.74
CA MET A 513 12.68 19.03 20.96
C MET A 513 12.19 20.16 20.03
N GLU A 514 11.11 20.85 20.39
CA GLU A 514 10.78 22.14 19.76
C GLU A 514 11.70 23.21 20.32
N VAL A 515 12.69 23.59 19.52
CA VAL A 515 13.33 24.91 19.61
C VAL A 515 13.34 25.50 18.21
#